data_acb385c20e58b7c01046e2bfb73a9558
#
_entry.id   acb385c20e58b7c01046e2bfb73a9558
#
_cell.length_a   1.000
_cell.length_b   1.000
_cell.length_c   1.000
_cell.angle_alpha   90.00
_cell.angle_beta   90.00
_cell.angle_gamma   90.00
#
_symmetry.space_group_name_H-M   'P 1'
#
loop_
_entity.id
_entity.type
_entity.pdbx_description
1 polymer ?
#
loop_
_entity_poly.entity_id
_entity_poly.type
_entity_poly.pdbx_seq_one_letter_code
_entity_poly.pdbx_strand_id
1 'polypeptide(L)'
;MSISFDPDGSFTALSENIPCEAFLKLGRTAAEIMCHGGRLLVGTDTRISSAAFEQALTAGILSAGCEAVTLGVIPQPAGASLVKKTGADGFGYI
;
A
#
# COMPACT_ATOMS: atom_id res chain seq x y z
N MET A 1 12.87 8.64 -2.39
CA MET A 1 11.91 7.56 -2.08
C MET A 1 12.37 6.28 -2.71
N SER A 2 12.44 5.22 -1.93
CA SER A 2 12.78 3.89 -2.43
C SER A 2 11.52 3.04 -2.46
N ILE A 3 11.24 2.46 -3.62
CA ILE A 3 10.07 1.60 -3.81
C ILE A 3 10.56 0.27 -4.35
N SER A 4 10.12 -0.81 -3.71
CA SER A 4 10.40 -2.17 -4.17
C SER A 4 9.10 -2.87 -4.49
N PHE A 5 9.03 -3.47 -5.67
CA PHE A 5 7.91 -4.30 -6.08
C PHE A 5 8.35 -5.76 -6.06
N ASP A 6 7.58 -6.60 -5.39
CA ASP A 6 7.89 -8.01 -5.22
C ASP A 6 6.98 -8.88 -6.08
N PRO A 7 7.46 -10.08 -6.49
CA PRO A 7 6.64 -10.98 -7.34
C PRO A 7 5.37 -11.49 -6.67
N ASP A 8 5.26 -11.39 -5.35
CA ASP A 8 4.08 -11.84 -4.60
C ASP A 8 2.93 -10.83 -4.62
N GLY A 9 3.05 -9.74 -5.39
CA GLY A 9 2.01 -8.72 -5.47
C GLY A 9 2.11 -7.64 -4.40
N SER A 10 3.25 -7.52 -3.73
CA SER A 10 3.47 -6.47 -2.73
C SER A 10 4.42 -5.39 -3.23
N PHE A 11 4.33 -4.21 -2.66
CA PHE A 11 5.32 -3.18 -2.84
C PHE A 11 5.60 -2.52 -1.49
N THR A 12 6.84 -2.08 -1.32
CA THR A 12 7.31 -1.46 -0.09
C THR A 12 7.82 -0.06 -0.38
N ALA A 13 7.38 0.89 0.41
CA ALA A 13 7.88 2.26 0.36
C ALA A 13 8.65 2.57 1.62
N LEU A 14 9.89 3.00 1.47
CA LEU A 14 10.71 3.45 2.58
C LEU A 14 10.53 4.96 2.74
N SER A 15 10.08 5.37 3.92
CA SER A 15 9.77 6.75 4.21
C SER A 15 10.93 7.42 4.95
N GLU A 16 11.72 8.18 4.21
CA GLU A 16 12.75 9.04 4.79
C GLU A 16 12.48 10.47 4.31
N ASN A 17 11.96 11.31 5.20
CA ASN A 17 11.69 12.72 4.91
C ASN A 17 10.85 12.95 3.64
N ILE A 18 9.88 12.08 3.41
CA ILE A 18 9.04 12.13 2.22
C ILE A 18 7.70 12.77 2.60
N PRO A 19 7.23 13.78 1.86
CA PRO A 19 5.94 14.41 2.15
C PRO A 19 4.78 13.45 1.86
N CYS A 20 3.66 13.66 2.56
CA CYS A 20 2.47 12.83 2.38
C CYS A 20 1.95 12.87 0.94
N GLU A 21 2.14 13.98 0.23
CA GLU A 21 1.74 14.10 -1.17
C GLU A 21 2.42 13.07 -2.07
N ALA A 22 3.66 12.71 -1.75
CA ALA A 22 4.37 11.66 -2.50
C ALA A 22 3.72 10.29 -2.29
N PHE A 23 3.24 10.00 -1.07
CA PHE A 23 2.54 8.76 -0.78
C PHE A 23 1.17 8.72 -1.47
N LEU A 24 0.49 9.85 -1.56
CA LEU A 24 -0.77 9.93 -2.29
C LEU A 24 -0.55 9.59 -3.77
N LYS A 25 0.46 10.18 -4.39
CA LYS A 25 0.81 9.89 -5.78
C LYS A 25 1.24 8.44 -5.97
N LEU A 26 1.98 7.90 -5.01
CA LEU A 26 2.40 6.50 -5.05
C LEU A 26 1.19 5.57 -5.02
N GLY A 27 0.23 5.83 -4.11
CA GLY A 27 -0.99 5.02 -4.02
C GLY A 27 -1.79 5.04 -5.30
N ARG A 28 -1.94 6.21 -5.90
CA ARG A 28 -2.64 6.34 -7.17
C ARG A 28 -1.93 5.58 -8.29
N THR A 29 -0.62 5.74 -8.40
CA THR A 29 0.17 5.07 -9.42
C THR A 29 0.15 3.56 -9.24
N ALA A 30 0.31 3.09 -8.00
CA ALA A 30 0.25 1.66 -7.70
C ALA A 30 -1.11 1.07 -8.08
N ALA A 31 -2.19 1.77 -7.76
CA ALA A 31 -3.53 1.32 -8.10
C ALA A 31 -3.75 1.26 -9.62
N GLU A 32 -3.23 2.25 -10.35
CA GLU A 32 -3.34 2.27 -11.81
C GLU A 32 -2.61 1.09 -12.45
N ILE A 33 -1.47 0.68 -11.86
CA ILE A 33 -0.65 -0.41 -12.39
C ILE A 33 -1.18 -1.77 -11.95
N MET A 34 -1.53 -1.93 -10.68
CA MET A 34 -1.80 -3.23 -10.07
C MET A 34 -3.27 -3.57 -9.95
N CYS A 35 -4.13 -2.56 -9.79
CA CYS A 35 -5.53 -2.79 -9.50
C CYS A 35 -6.34 -2.89 -10.79
N HIS A 36 -7.07 -3.97 -10.93
CA HIS A 36 -7.91 -4.22 -12.12
C HIS A 36 -9.39 -4.20 -11.72
N GLY A 37 -9.81 -3.11 -11.06
CA GLY A 37 -11.18 -2.97 -10.58
C GLY A 37 -11.45 -3.71 -9.28
N GLY A 38 -10.41 -4.14 -8.58
CA GLY A 38 -10.50 -4.89 -7.34
C GLY A 38 -10.06 -4.07 -6.13
N ARG A 39 -9.15 -4.62 -5.35
CA ARG A 39 -8.70 -4.00 -4.11
C ARG A 39 -7.20 -4.17 -3.89
N LEU A 40 -6.63 -3.21 -3.16
CA LEU A 40 -5.28 -3.30 -2.65
C LEU A 40 -5.32 -3.32 -1.13
N LEU A 41 -4.48 -4.15 -0.52
CA LEU A 41 -4.30 -4.18 0.91
C LEU A 41 -3.18 -3.21 1.29
N VAL A 42 -3.29 -2.57 2.44
CA VAL A 42 -2.29 -1.64 2.94
C VAL A 42 -1.95 -1.99 4.38
N GLY A 43 -0.68 -2.21 4.66
CA GLY A 43 -0.20 -2.48 6.00
C GLY A 43 0.98 -1.58 6.36
N THR A 44 1.26 -1.46 7.66
CA THR A 44 2.34 -0.62 8.16
C THR A 44 3.16 -1.35 9.22
N ASP A 45 4.35 -0.82 9.49
CA ASP A 45 5.10 -1.23 10.68
C ASP A 45 4.61 -0.44 11.91
N THR A 46 5.32 -0.54 13.03
CA THR A 46 4.90 0.02 14.32
C THR A 46 5.16 1.51 14.51
N ARG A 47 5.59 2.25 13.50
CA ARG A 47 5.99 3.64 13.68
C ARG A 47 4.79 4.57 13.71
N ILE A 48 4.88 5.59 14.57
CA ILE A 48 3.81 6.58 14.70
C ILE A 48 3.58 7.34 13.39
N SER A 49 4.65 7.71 12.71
CA SER A 49 4.57 8.44 11.43
C SER A 49 3.89 7.64 10.32
N SER A 50 3.85 6.31 10.44
CA SER A 50 3.26 5.46 9.43
C SER A 50 1.76 5.68 9.25
N ALA A 51 1.07 6.16 10.28
CA ALA A 51 -0.37 6.40 10.20
C ALA A 51 -0.71 7.46 9.14
N ALA A 52 0.04 8.57 9.09
CA ALA A 52 -0.20 9.60 8.09
C ALA A 52 0.13 9.10 6.68
N PHE A 53 1.21 8.35 6.53
CA PHE A 53 1.60 7.81 5.24
C PHE A 53 0.62 6.76 4.76
N GLU A 54 0.11 5.91 5.67
CA GLU A 54 -0.92 4.94 5.34
C GLU A 54 -2.18 5.62 4.80
N GLN A 55 -2.61 6.69 5.46
CA GLN A 55 -3.79 7.43 5.02
C GLN A 55 -3.58 8.09 3.65
N ALA A 56 -2.40 8.66 3.42
CA ALA A 56 -2.08 9.26 2.13
C ALA A 56 -2.05 8.22 1.02
N LEU A 57 -1.43 7.08 1.27
CA LEU A 57 -1.38 5.98 0.32
C LEU A 57 -2.78 5.47 0.00
N THR A 58 -3.60 5.28 1.03
CA THR A 58 -4.98 4.84 0.90
C THR A 58 -5.80 5.82 0.07
N ALA A 59 -5.67 7.13 0.34
CA ALA A 59 -6.36 8.15 -0.42
C ALA A 59 -5.99 8.09 -1.91
N GLY A 60 -4.72 7.88 -2.21
CA GLY A 60 -4.25 7.73 -3.58
C GLY A 60 -4.88 6.52 -4.28
N ILE A 61 -4.91 5.39 -3.59
CA ILE A 61 -5.52 4.16 -4.11
C ILE A 61 -7.00 4.39 -4.42
N LEU A 62 -7.73 4.98 -3.48
CA LEU A 62 -9.15 5.26 -3.67
C LEU A 62 -9.38 6.24 -4.82
N SER A 63 -8.51 7.24 -4.99
CA SER A 63 -8.65 8.22 -6.05
C SER A 63 -8.53 7.62 -7.44
N ALA A 64 -7.89 6.47 -7.57
CA ALA A 64 -7.76 5.75 -8.83
C ALA A 64 -8.94 4.79 -9.08
N GLY A 65 -9.94 4.76 -8.21
CA GLY A 65 -11.10 3.90 -8.36
C GLY A 65 -10.90 2.48 -7.86
N CYS A 66 -9.85 2.23 -7.09
CA CYS A 66 -9.58 0.94 -6.49
C CYS A 66 -10.03 0.93 -5.03
N GLU A 67 -10.51 -0.20 -4.54
CA GLU A 67 -10.82 -0.36 -3.12
C GLU A 67 -9.52 -0.52 -2.33
N ALA A 68 -9.44 0.10 -1.18
CA ALA A 68 -8.30 -0.02 -0.28
C ALA A 68 -8.74 -0.64 1.04
N VAL A 69 -8.04 -1.68 1.49
CA VAL A 69 -8.30 -2.31 2.78
C VAL A 69 -7.08 -2.12 3.67
N THR A 70 -7.24 -1.35 4.73
CA THR A 70 -6.16 -1.09 5.67
C THR A 70 -6.10 -2.20 6.71
N LEU A 71 -4.91 -2.79 6.85
CA LEU A 71 -4.70 -3.90 7.77
C LEU A 71 -4.10 -3.44 9.11
N GLY A 72 -3.71 -2.18 9.19
CA GLY A 72 -3.03 -1.65 10.36
C GLY A 72 -1.59 -2.14 10.46
N VAL A 73 -1.13 -2.32 11.69
CA VAL A 73 0.25 -2.76 11.95
C VAL A 73 0.33 -4.27 11.83
N ILE A 74 1.04 -4.74 10.81
CA ILE A 74 1.23 -6.17 10.59
C ILE A 74 2.64 -6.42 10.06
N PRO A 75 3.18 -7.63 10.23
CA PRO A 75 4.42 -8.02 9.54
C PRO A 75 4.20 -8.12 8.04
N GLN A 76 5.20 -7.74 7.25
CA GLN A 76 5.09 -7.77 5.80
C GLN A 76 4.69 -9.15 5.24
N PRO A 77 5.27 -10.28 5.72
CA PRO A 77 4.87 -11.59 5.21
C PRO A 77 3.40 -11.93 5.44
N ALA A 78 2.80 -11.41 6.53
CA ALA A 78 1.38 -11.63 6.80
C ALA A 78 0.51 -10.95 5.75
N GLY A 79 0.85 -9.72 5.34
CA GLY A 79 0.12 -9.02 4.30
C GLY A 79 0.21 -9.71 2.96
N ALA A 80 1.41 -10.14 2.58
CA ALA A 80 1.61 -10.88 1.33
C ALA A 80 0.80 -12.18 1.30
N SER A 81 0.72 -12.88 2.43
CA SER A 81 -0.10 -14.09 2.56
C SER A 81 -1.58 -13.78 2.36
N LEU A 82 -2.05 -12.64 2.88
CA LEU A 82 -3.46 -12.24 2.74
C LEU A 82 -3.84 -11.91 1.30
N VAL A 83 -2.91 -11.43 0.49
CA VAL A 83 -3.17 -11.22 -0.94
C VAL A 83 -3.66 -12.51 -1.59
N LYS A 84 -2.97 -13.60 -1.32
CA LYS A 84 -3.34 -14.90 -1.88
C LYS A 84 -4.68 -15.39 -1.34
N LYS A 85 -4.94 -15.20 -0.05
CA LYS A 85 -6.15 -15.70 0.60
C LYS A 85 -7.39 -14.92 0.23
N THR A 86 -7.26 -13.60 0.02
CA THR A 86 -8.41 -12.74 -0.23
C THR A 86 -8.65 -12.46 -1.70
N GLY A 87 -7.71 -12.80 -2.55
CA GLY A 87 -7.80 -12.47 -3.98
C GLY A 87 -7.58 -10.99 -4.27
N ALA A 88 -6.97 -10.24 -3.36
CA ALA A 88 -6.64 -8.85 -3.60
C ALA A 88 -5.62 -8.71 -4.73
N ASP A 89 -5.60 -7.55 -5.39
CA ASP A 89 -4.72 -7.30 -6.52
C ASP A 89 -3.28 -7.00 -6.09
N GLY A 90 -3.07 -6.62 -4.84
CA GLY A 90 -1.74 -6.35 -4.33
C GLY A 90 -1.75 -5.88 -2.88
N PHE A 91 -0.57 -5.57 -2.36
CA PHE A 91 -0.37 -5.17 -0.97
C PHE A 91 0.72 -4.11 -0.88
N GLY A 92 0.37 -2.94 -0.35
CA GLY A 92 1.32 -1.87 -0.07
C GLY A 92 1.76 -1.90 1.38
N TYR A 93 3.06 -1.79 1.62
CA TYR A 93 3.63 -1.82 2.97
C TYR A 93 4.50 -0.59 3.22
N ILE A 94 4.28 0.05 4.34
CA ILE A 94 5.05 1.23 4.75
C ILE A 94 5.90 0.90 5.96
#